data_fc06063585418d2d31cdcd330868ba81
#
_entry.id   fc06063585418d2d31cdcd330868ba81
#
_cell.length_a   1.000
_cell.length_b   1.000
_cell.length_c   1.000
_cell.angle_alpha   90.00
_cell.angle_beta   90.00
_cell.angle_gamma   90.00
#
_symmetry.space_group_name_H-M   'P 1'
#
loop_
_entity.id
_entity.type
_entity.pdbx_description
1 polymer ?
#
loop_
_entity_poly.entity_id
_entity_poly.type
_entity_poly.pdbx_seq_one_letter_code
_entity_poly.pdbx_strand_id
1 'polypeptide(L)'
;MKKLPIIAFGALIIGFLALCIYSYNQNQQYDQWIASLARSKYIEKDERNGNLGDNYEGSKDAKALIVEYADYQCPGCATTFPYLSEIVEEYKGKVGLIFRSFILSYHKNGTAAAHAANAAALQGYWQAYATILFKNQSEWEDLEAGKRDVKFKSYFEEASKNQGNADQFLSDMNSEAVKKKVKSDMAVAKLVNITETPTIIINGEKLPTISVNESTFKKTVHEMIDAALKKAESGSSNNTK
;
A
#
# COMPACT_ATOMS: atom_id res chain seq x y z
N MET A 1 16.68 52.38 -27.84
CA MET A 1 16.46 52.21 -26.40
C MET A 1 15.29 51.26 -26.09
N LYS A 2 15.28 49.98 -26.47
CA LYS A 2 14.18 49.01 -26.18
C LYS A 2 14.69 47.59 -25.90
N LYS A 3 15.93 47.44 -25.41
CA LYS A 3 16.51 46.09 -25.12
C LYS A 3 16.24 45.59 -23.68
N LEU A 4 15.88 46.49 -22.74
CA LEU A 4 15.67 46.15 -21.34
C LEU A 4 14.50 45.17 -21.12
N PRO A 5 13.32 45.30 -21.74
CA PRO A 5 12.22 44.34 -21.57
C PRO A 5 12.54 42.95 -22.16
N ILE A 6 13.33 42.87 -23.20
CA ILE A 6 13.71 41.60 -23.81
C ILE A 6 14.69 40.84 -22.91
N ILE A 7 15.64 41.55 -22.28
CA ILE A 7 16.59 40.97 -21.32
C ILE A 7 15.86 40.47 -20.06
N ALA A 8 14.93 41.27 -19.55
CA ALA A 8 14.12 40.91 -18.38
C ALA A 8 13.24 39.65 -18.68
N PHE A 9 12.64 39.60 -19.85
CA PHE A 9 11.85 38.43 -20.28
C PHE A 9 12.72 37.18 -20.47
N GLY A 10 13.91 37.31 -21.05
CA GLY A 10 14.87 36.22 -21.16
C GLY A 10 15.34 35.69 -19.80
N ALA A 11 15.58 36.55 -18.81
CA ALA A 11 15.93 36.16 -17.45
C ALA A 11 14.79 35.40 -16.74
N LEU A 12 13.53 35.81 -16.94
CA LEU A 12 12.37 35.10 -16.42
C LEU A 12 12.22 33.70 -16.99
N ILE A 13 12.43 33.53 -18.31
CA ILE A 13 12.41 32.21 -18.97
C ILE A 13 13.50 31.29 -18.40
N ILE A 14 14.73 31.81 -18.25
CA ILE A 14 15.85 31.03 -17.71
C ILE A 14 15.55 30.64 -16.25
N GLY A 15 15.04 31.55 -15.42
CA GLY A 15 14.63 31.26 -14.06
C GLY A 15 13.54 30.19 -13.98
N PHE A 16 12.53 30.28 -14.85
CA PHE A 16 11.46 29.29 -14.92
C PHE A 16 12.00 27.90 -15.34
N LEU A 17 12.86 27.84 -16.37
CA LEU A 17 13.49 26.59 -16.80
C LEU A 17 14.36 25.99 -15.69
N ALA A 18 15.12 26.80 -14.97
CA ALA A 18 15.93 26.35 -13.83
C ALA A 18 15.05 25.76 -12.72
N LEU A 19 13.90 26.38 -12.41
CA LEU A 19 12.92 25.84 -11.46
C LEU A 19 12.30 24.52 -11.94
N CYS A 20 11.98 24.41 -13.22
CA CYS A 20 11.48 23.16 -13.79
C CYS A 20 12.50 22.03 -13.69
N ILE A 21 13.76 22.30 -14.02
CA ILE A 21 14.86 21.31 -13.92
C ILE A 21 15.08 20.92 -12.45
N TYR A 22 15.10 21.89 -11.54
CA TYR A 22 15.22 21.63 -10.11
C TYR A 22 14.08 20.74 -9.59
N SER A 23 12.84 21.09 -9.93
CA SER A 23 11.66 20.28 -9.55
C SER A 23 11.70 18.86 -10.14
N TYR A 24 12.12 18.74 -11.40
CA TYR A 24 12.31 17.43 -12.05
C TYR A 24 13.34 16.57 -11.32
N ASN A 25 14.51 17.14 -11.00
CA ASN A 25 15.56 16.41 -10.28
C ASN A 25 15.12 15.98 -8.87
N GLN A 26 14.40 16.83 -8.15
CA GLN A 26 13.84 16.50 -6.84
C GLN A 26 12.86 15.33 -6.94
N ASN A 27 11.99 15.33 -7.95
CA ASN A 27 11.05 14.22 -8.17
C ASN A 27 11.78 12.92 -8.49
N GLN A 28 12.81 12.95 -9.32
CA GLN A 28 13.62 11.76 -9.64
C GLN A 28 14.32 11.16 -8.41
N GLN A 29 14.89 12.00 -7.56
CA GLN A 29 15.52 11.55 -6.32
C GLN A 29 14.50 10.92 -5.37
N TYR A 30 13.31 11.52 -5.25
CA TYR A 30 12.23 10.95 -4.45
C TYR A 30 11.77 9.60 -5.00
N ASP A 31 11.55 9.48 -6.31
CA ASP A 31 11.10 8.24 -6.94
C ASP A 31 12.13 7.12 -6.73
N GLN A 32 13.43 7.41 -6.85
CA GLN A 32 14.48 6.45 -6.56
C GLN A 32 14.51 6.02 -5.09
N TRP A 33 14.33 6.98 -4.18
CA TRP A 33 14.24 6.68 -2.75
C TRP A 33 13.03 5.81 -2.43
N ILE A 34 11.83 6.16 -2.91
CA ILE A 34 10.61 5.36 -2.74
C ILE A 34 10.78 3.97 -3.35
N ALA A 35 11.35 3.85 -4.55
CA ALA A 35 11.59 2.55 -5.18
C ALA A 35 12.52 1.66 -4.33
N SER A 36 13.47 2.26 -3.62
CA SER A 36 14.35 1.52 -2.69
C SER A 36 13.60 0.97 -1.48
N LEU A 37 12.54 1.64 -1.02
CA LEU A 37 11.70 1.19 0.09
C LEU A 37 10.58 0.23 -0.34
N ALA A 38 10.11 0.39 -1.59
CA ALA A 38 8.88 -0.23 -2.07
C ALA A 38 8.86 -1.76 -2.04
N ARG A 39 10.02 -2.40 -2.07
CA ARG A 39 10.12 -3.87 -2.08
C ARG A 39 10.30 -4.51 -0.72
N SER A 40 10.78 -3.76 0.29
CA SER A 40 11.24 -4.40 1.52
C SER A 40 11.16 -3.53 2.77
N LYS A 41 10.54 -2.35 2.69
CA LYS A 41 10.47 -1.45 3.84
C LYS A 41 9.11 -0.77 3.93
N TYR A 42 8.75 -0.37 5.15
CA TYR A 42 7.61 0.48 5.43
C TYR A 42 7.84 1.88 4.87
N ILE A 43 6.83 2.43 4.18
CA ILE A 43 6.82 3.83 3.74
C ILE A 43 6.06 4.62 4.80
N GLU A 44 6.78 5.51 5.48
CA GLU A 44 6.22 6.39 6.50
C GLU A 44 5.28 7.43 5.88
N LYS A 45 4.47 8.06 6.74
CA LYS A 45 3.60 9.15 6.32
C LYS A 45 4.40 10.36 5.85
N ASP A 46 3.98 10.90 4.73
CA ASP A 46 4.55 12.04 4.04
C ASP A 46 3.44 12.84 3.35
N GLU A 47 3.65 14.10 3.05
CA GLU A 47 2.66 14.95 2.37
C GLU A 47 2.24 14.38 1.00
N ARG A 48 3.14 13.70 0.30
CA ARG A 48 2.88 13.11 -1.03
C ARG A 48 1.96 11.90 -0.96
N ASN A 49 1.96 11.17 0.16
CA ASN A 49 1.04 10.05 0.40
C ASN A 49 -0.16 10.44 1.28
N GLY A 50 -0.49 11.74 1.35
CA GLY A 50 -1.64 12.24 2.11
C GLY A 50 -1.45 12.19 3.63
N ASN A 51 -0.22 12.13 4.11
CA ASN A 51 0.14 11.91 5.51
C ASN A 51 -0.38 10.57 6.08
N LEU A 52 -0.60 9.58 5.19
CA LEU A 52 -0.89 8.21 5.56
C LEU A 52 0.29 7.32 5.15
N GLY A 53 0.91 6.66 6.13
CA GLY A 53 1.92 5.63 5.88
C GLY A 53 1.29 4.36 5.28
N ASP A 54 2.10 3.32 5.11
CA ASP A 54 1.60 2.03 4.67
C ASP A 54 0.61 1.44 5.68
N ASN A 55 -0.38 0.74 5.18
CA ASN A 55 -1.20 -0.14 6.00
C ASN A 55 -0.33 -1.33 6.43
N TYR A 56 -0.37 -1.65 7.71
CA TYR A 56 0.59 -2.55 8.33
C TYR A 56 -0.05 -3.46 9.37
N GLU A 57 0.42 -4.71 9.42
CA GLU A 57 0.07 -5.71 10.41
C GLU A 57 1.35 -6.35 10.99
N GLY A 58 1.36 -6.65 12.29
CA GLY A 58 2.52 -7.23 12.98
C GLY A 58 3.41 -6.20 13.66
N SER A 59 4.66 -6.58 13.98
CA SER A 59 5.62 -5.70 14.65
C SER A 59 6.41 -4.87 13.63
N LYS A 60 6.53 -3.56 13.87
CA LYS A 60 7.39 -2.69 13.05
C LYS A 60 8.88 -3.02 13.16
N ASP A 61 9.28 -3.77 14.21
CA ASP A 61 10.64 -4.27 14.40
C ASP A 61 10.88 -5.65 13.78
N ALA A 62 9.91 -6.14 13.00
CA ALA A 62 9.98 -7.42 12.32
C ALA A 62 11.23 -7.55 11.43
N LYS A 63 11.86 -8.70 11.47
CA LYS A 63 13.07 -9.00 10.70
C LYS A 63 12.77 -9.49 9.30
N ALA A 64 11.58 -10.01 9.07
CA ALA A 64 11.05 -10.34 7.75
C ALA A 64 9.80 -9.51 7.47
N LEU A 65 9.78 -8.87 6.29
CA LEU A 65 8.66 -8.04 5.85
C LEU A 65 8.06 -8.63 4.58
N ILE A 66 6.76 -8.86 4.63
CA ILE A 66 5.93 -9.19 3.48
C ILE A 66 5.35 -7.87 2.96
N VAL A 67 5.49 -7.60 1.67
CA VAL A 67 4.82 -6.50 0.98
C VAL A 67 3.84 -7.09 -0.01
N GLU A 68 2.55 -6.90 0.21
CA GLU A 68 1.49 -7.30 -0.70
C GLU A 68 0.99 -6.08 -1.48
N TYR A 69 1.09 -6.15 -2.80
CA TYR A 69 0.40 -5.25 -3.72
C TYR A 69 -0.90 -5.92 -4.15
N ALA A 70 -2.02 -5.35 -3.75
CA ALA A 70 -3.31 -6.01 -3.86
C ALA A 70 -4.46 -5.05 -4.21
N ASP A 71 -5.53 -5.62 -4.75
CA ASP A 71 -6.80 -4.97 -5.00
C ASP A 71 -7.88 -5.64 -4.16
N TYR A 72 -8.63 -4.87 -3.40
CA TYR A 72 -9.71 -5.41 -2.57
C TYR A 72 -10.81 -6.13 -3.38
N GLN A 73 -10.94 -5.83 -4.67
CA GLN A 73 -11.88 -6.51 -5.57
C GLN A 73 -11.26 -7.70 -6.31
N CYS A 74 -9.96 -7.98 -6.15
CA CYS A 74 -9.31 -9.13 -6.78
C CYS A 74 -9.60 -10.43 -6.01
N PRO A 75 -10.19 -11.47 -6.65
CA PRO A 75 -10.47 -12.75 -5.98
C PRO A 75 -9.21 -13.46 -5.48
N GLY A 76 -8.09 -13.34 -6.21
CA GLY A 76 -6.80 -13.87 -5.77
C GLY A 76 -6.31 -13.22 -4.48
N CYS A 77 -6.51 -11.89 -4.33
CA CYS A 77 -6.17 -11.18 -3.09
C CYS A 77 -7.07 -11.59 -1.92
N ALA A 78 -8.37 -11.82 -2.18
CA ALA A 78 -9.29 -12.33 -1.17
C ALA A 78 -8.87 -13.72 -0.64
N THR A 79 -8.17 -14.50 -1.46
CA THR A 79 -7.62 -15.79 -1.06
C THR A 79 -6.29 -15.64 -0.31
N THR A 80 -5.38 -14.74 -0.76
CA THR A 80 -4.02 -14.63 -0.20
C THR A 80 -3.97 -13.85 1.10
N PHE A 81 -4.72 -12.76 1.21
CA PHE A 81 -4.65 -11.85 2.37
C PHE A 81 -4.89 -12.56 3.72
N PRO A 82 -5.94 -13.40 3.90
CA PRO A 82 -6.14 -14.12 5.16
C PRO A 82 -4.96 -15.02 5.54
N TYR A 83 -4.34 -15.69 4.54
CA TYR A 83 -3.17 -16.52 4.79
C TYR A 83 -1.94 -15.74 5.21
N LEU A 84 -1.73 -14.54 4.62
CA LEU A 84 -0.62 -13.68 5.01
C LEU A 84 -0.81 -13.13 6.43
N SER A 85 -2.03 -12.74 6.81
CA SER A 85 -2.35 -12.34 8.19
C SER A 85 -2.13 -13.48 9.19
N GLU A 86 -2.57 -14.70 8.87
CA GLU A 86 -2.35 -15.88 9.69
C GLU A 86 -0.85 -16.16 9.91
N ILE A 87 -0.05 -16.06 8.83
CA ILE A 87 1.41 -16.21 8.90
C ILE A 87 2.05 -15.14 9.81
N VAL A 88 1.61 -13.89 9.73
CA VAL A 88 2.12 -12.82 10.62
C VAL A 88 1.91 -13.19 12.09
N GLU A 89 0.74 -13.73 12.43
CA GLU A 89 0.44 -14.18 13.80
C GLU A 89 1.27 -15.39 14.22
N GLU A 90 1.47 -16.36 13.33
CA GLU A 90 2.28 -17.57 13.58
C GLU A 90 3.73 -17.22 13.97
N TYR A 91 4.33 -16.22 13.31
CA TYR A 91 5.71 -15.80 13.55
C TYR A 91 5.88 -14.83 14.73
N LYS A 92 4.83 -14.47 15.46
CA LYS A 92 4.87 -13.76 16.76
C LYS A 92 5.82 -12.55 16.79
N GLY A 93 5.62 -11.61 15.91
CA GLY A 93 6.38 -10.35 15.87
C GLY A 93 7.70 -10.42 15.09
N LYS A 94 8.12 -11.58 14.57
CA LYS A 94 9.28 -11.70 13.68
C LYS A 94 8.96 -11.31 12.23
N VAL A 95 7.68 -11.35 11.85
CA VAL A 95 7.16 -11.04 10.52
C VAL A 95 6.19 -9.88 10.60
N GLY A 96 6.21 -9.01 9.60
CA GLY A 96 5.24 -7.95 9.40
C GLY A 96 4.69 -7.98 7.98
N LEU A 97 3.44 -7.57 7.80
CA LEU A 97 2.75 -7.45 6.52
C LEU A 97 2.49 -5.98 6.20
N ILE A 98 2.97 -5.54 5.06
CA ILE A 98 2.69 -4.25 4.45
C ILE A 98 1.69 -4.48 3.32
N PHE A 99 0.59 -3.73 3.34
CA PHE A 99 -0.40 -3.75 2.27
C PHE A 99 -0.38 -2.43 1.49
N ARG A 100 -0.27 -2.53 0.16
CA ARG A 100 -0.32 -1.40 -0.77
C ARG A 100 -1.36 -1.64 -1.84
N SER A 101 -2.21 -0.64 -2.06
CA SER A 101 -3.25 -0.73 -3.09
C SER A 101 -2.63 -0.73 -4.49
N PHE A 102 -2.96 -1.76 -5.28
CA PHE A 102 -2.73 -1.78 -6.72
C PHE A 102 -4.02 -2.18 -7.43
N ILE A 103 -4.75 -1.18 -7.90
CA ILE A 103 -6.12 -1.33 -8.39
C ILE A 103 -6.10 -1.64 -9.88
N LEU A 104 -6.77 -2.72 -10.26
CA LEU A 104 -6.92 -3.15 -11.64
C LEU A 104 -8.06 -2.35 -12.31
N SER A 105 -7.81 -1.85 -13.52
CA SER A 105 -8.70 -0.90 -14.20
C SER A 105 -10.09 -1.44 -14.53
N TYR A 106 -10.25 -2.75 -14.56
CA TYR A 106 -11.52 -3.44 -14.82
C TYR A 106 -12.33 -3.76 -13.54
N HIS A 107 -11.81 -3.47 -12.37
CA HIS A 107 -12.53 -3.63 -11.11
C HIS A 107 -13.36 -2.39 -10.78
N LYS A 108 -14.69 -2.51 -10.96
CA LYS A 108 -15.66 -1.41 -10.84
C LYS A 108 -15.56 -0.64 -9.52
N ASN A 109 -15.41 -1.36 -8.42
CA ASN A 109 -15.42 -0.82 -7.05
C ASN A 109 -14.07 -0.88 -6.34
N GLY A 110 -12.99 -1.32 -7.00
CA GLY A 110 -11.66 -1.46 -6.39
C GLY A 110 -11.13 -0.15 -5.80
N THR A 111 -11.27 0.97 -6.53
CA THR A 111 -10.87 2.30 -6.02
C THR A 111 -11.67 2.71 -4.78
N ALA A 112 -12.98 2.50 -4.79
CA ALA A 112 -13.81 2.84 -3.64
C ALA A 112 -13.50 1.97 -2.42
N ALA A 113 -13.22 0.68 -2.63
CA ALA A 113 -12.80 -0.24 -1.57
C ALA A 113 -11.44 0.17 -0.97
N ALA A 114 -10.48 0.58 -1.80
CA ALA A 114 -9.21 1.10 -1.34
C ALA A 114 -9.37 2.41 -0.54
N HIS A 115 -10.26 3.30 -0.98
CA HIS A 115 -10.60 4.51 -0.21
C HIS A 115 -11.21 4.16 1.14
N ALA A 116 -12.17 3.24 1.18
CA ALA A 116 -12.83 2.80 2.40
C ALA A 116 -11.82 2.18 3.40
N ALA A 117 -10.93 1.30 2.93
CA ALA A 117 -9.93 0.69 3.78
C ALA A 117 -8.94 1.73 4.37
N ASN A 118 -8.53 2.73 3.58
CA ASN A 118 -7.68 3.81 4.08
C ASN A 118 -8.44 4.78 5.02
N ALA A 119 -9.73 5.00 4.82
CA ALA A 119 -10.57 5.73 5.76
C ALA A 119 -10.69 4.99 7.11
N ALA A 120 -10.85 3.67 7.09
CA ALA A 120 -10.82 2.85 8.31
C ALA A 120 -9.45 2.91 9.00
N ALA A 121 -8.35 2.97 8.21
CA ALA A 121 -6.99 3.12 8.73
C ALA A 121 -6.78 4.43 9.51
N LEU A 122 -7.43 5.53 9.12
CA LEU A 122 -7.38 6.81 9.83
C LEU A 122 -7.89 6.71 11.27
N GLN A 123 -8.79 5.76 11.53
CA GLN A 123 -9.35 5.49 12.85
C GLN A 123 -8.76 4.23 13.52
N GLY A 124 -7.72 3.62 12.93
CA GLY A 124 -7.01 2.46 13.50
C GLY A 124 -7.67 1.11 13.24
N TYR A 125 -8.65 1.03 12.34
CA TYR A 125 -9.41 -0.20 12.08
C TYR A 125 -9.08 -0.88 10.75
N TRP A 126 -7.96 -0.53 10.12
CA TRP A 126 -7.62 -1.03 8.78
C TRP A 126 -7.67 -2.55 8.67
N GLN A 127 -6.97 -3.28 9.54
CA GLN A 127 -6.80 -4.74 9.43
C GLN A 127 -8.15 -5.47 9.57
N ALA A 128 -8.94 -5.10 10.58
CA ALA A 128 -10.28 -5.66 10.76
C ALA A 128 -11.20 -5.34 9.57
N TYR A 129 -11.13 -4.10 9.06
CA TYR A 129 -11.92 -3.66 7.93
C TYR A 129 -11.52 -4.38 6.62
N ALA A 130 -10.22 -4.51 6.34
CA ALA A 130 -9.69 -5.24 5.19
C ALA A 130 -10.14 -6.69 5.18
N THR A 131 -10.11 -7.35 6.35
CA THR A 131 -10.60 -8.73 6.51
C THR A 131 -12.08 -8.85 6.15
N ILE A 132 -12.92 -7.91 6.59
CA ILE A 132 -14.36 -7.92 6.27
C ILE A 132 -14.59 -7.65 4.78
N LEU A 133 -13.85 -6.70 4.18
CA LEU A 133 -13.94 -6.41 2.75
C LEU A 133 -13.66 -7.64 1.89
N PHE A 134 -12.54 -8.33 2.15
CA PHE A 134 -12.17 -9.53 1.40
C PHE A 134 -13.15 -10.68 1.62
N LYS A 135 -13.57 -10.91 2.86
CA LYS A 135 -14.51 -11.97 3.20
C LYS A 135 -15.87 -11.83 2.49
N ASN A 136 -16.32 -10.61 2.29
CA ASN A 136 -17.64 -10.30 1.74
C ASN A 136 -17.57 -9.71 0.33
N GLN A 137 -16.51 -10.00 -0.44
CA GLN A 137 -16.23 -9.38 -1.74
C GLN A 137 -17.44 -9.44 -2.69
N SER A 138 -18.10 -10.58 -2.81
CA SER A 138 -19.27 -10.78 -3.68
C SER A 138 -20.50 -9.95 -3.29
N GLU A 139 -20.56 -9.40 -2.06
CA GLU A 139 -21.69 -8.59 -1.63
C GLU A 139 -21.61 -7.13 -2.09
N TRP A 140 -20.41 -6.66 -2.48
CA TRP A 140 -20.20 -5.24 -2.79
C TRP A 140 -19.55 -4.97 -4.15
N GLU A 141 -18.88 -5.97 -4.76
CA GLU A 141 -18.07 -5.79 -5.96
C GLU A 141 -18.82 -5.19 -7.15
N ASP A 142 -20.12 -5.49 -7.29
CA ASP A 142 -20.97 -5.04 -8.37
C ASP A 142 -21.99 -3.95 -7.98
N LEU A 143 -21.99 -3.53 -6.72
CA LEU A 143 -22.97 -2.55 -6.25
C LEU A 143 -22.78 -1.18 -6.89
N GLU A 144 -23.90 -0.47 -7.10
CA GLU A 144 -23.87 0.96 -7.43
C GLU A 144 -23.45 1.80 -6.23
N ALA A 145 -22.85 2.96 -6.49
CA ALA A 145 -22.15 3.79 -5.50
C ALA A 145 -22.92 3.99 -4.18
N GLY A 146 -24.20 4.41 -4.24
CA GLY A 146 -24.97 4.65 -3.02
C GLY A 146 -25.21 3.41 -2.17
N LYS A 147 -25.49 2.26 -2.78
CA LYS A 147 -25.66 0.99 -2.07
C LYS A 147 -24.34 0.47 -1.52
N ARG A 148 -23.27 0.61 -2.31
CA ARG A 148 -21.92 0.24 -1.93
C ARG A 148 -21.47 1.02 -0.68
N ASP A 149 -21.65 2.33 -0.67
CA ASP A 149 -21.19 3.18 0.43
C ASP A 149 -21.95 2.89 1.74
N VAL A 150 -23.25 2.56 1.64
CA VAL A 150 -24.03 2.04 2.79
C VAL A 150 -23.44 0.71 3.30
N LYS A 151 -23.10 -0.20 2.38
CA LYS A 151 -22.48 -1.49 2.75
C LYS A 151 -21.12 -1.26 3.40
N PHE A 152 -20.28 -0.40 2.84
CA PHE A 152 -18.97 -0.06 3.39
C PHE A 152 -19.07 0.57 4.78
N LYS A 153 -20.07 1.44 5.01
CA LYS A 153 -20.35 1.96 6.35
C LYS A 153 -20.69 0.84 7.34
N SER A 154 -21.55 -0.10 6.97
CA SER A 154 -21.91 -1.23 7.84
C SER A 154 -20.70 -2.11 8.18
N TYR A 155 -19.79 -2.34 7.24
CA TYR A 155 -18.55 -3.06 7.49
C TYR A 155 -17.60 -2.29 8.42
N PHE A 156 -17.58 -0.97 8.35
CA PHE A 156 -16.80 -0.16 9.28
C PHE A 156 -17.37 -0.22 10.71
N GLU A 157 -18.69 -0.17 10.84
CA GLU A 157 -19.37 -0.34 12.13
C GLU A 157 -19.05 -1.73 12.74
N GLU A 158 -19.04 -2.79 11.92
CA GLU A 158 -18.63 -4.13 12.34
C GLU A 158 -17.15 -4.17 12.74
N ALA A 159 -16.24 -3.68 11.87
CA ALA A 159 -14.79 -3.68 12.11
C ALA A 159 -14.39 -2.92 13.36
N SER A 160 -15.06 -1.80 13.63
CA SER A 160 -14.83 -0.96 14.80
C SER A 160 -15.62 -1.41 16.05
N LYS A 161 -16.44 -2.46 15.93
CA LYS A 161 -17.40 -2.89 17.00
C LYS A 161 -18.24 -1.71 17.50
N ASN A 162 -18.70 -0.86 16.59
CA ASN A 162 -19.45 0.38 16.85
C ASN A 162 -18.71 1.41 17.73
N GLN A 163 -17.38 1.34 17.81
CA GLN A 163 -16.58 2.32 18.57
C GLN A 163 -15.99 3.42 17.67
N GLY A 164 -15.99 3.21 16.36
CA GLY A 164 -15.55 4.17 15.36
C GLY A 164 -16.62 5.21 15.01
N ASN A 165 -16.18 6.33 14.44
CA ASN A 165 -17.09 7.36 13.93
C ASN A 165 -17.42 7.05 12.45
N ALA A 166 -18.61 6.48 12.23
CA ALA A 166 -19.04 6.04 10.89
C ALA A 166 -19.35 7.21 9.93
N ASP A 167 -19.72 8.38 10.42
CA ASP A 167 -19.94 9.55 9.57
C ASP A 167 -18.60 10.19 9.17
N GLN A 168 -17.62 10.22 10.07
CA GLN A 168 -16.26 10.60 9.74
C GLN A 168 -15.63 9.64 8.73
N PHE A 169 -15.84 8.32 8.88
CA PHE A 169 -15.40 7.31 7.92
C PHE A 169 -15.92 7.59 6.50
N LEU A 170 -17.22 7.90 6.33
CA LEU A 170 -17.79 8.25 5.03
C LEU A 170 -17.19 9.55 4.46
N SER A 171 -16.94 10.53 5.31
CA SER A 171 -16.24 11.76 4.91
C SER A 171 -14.81 11.48 4.46
N ASP A 172 -14.09 10.67 5.23
CA ASP A 172 -12.68 10.33 4.98
C ASP A 172 -12.50 9.53 3.69
N MET A 173 -13.44 8.65 3.32
CA MET A 173 -13.42 7.94 2.03
C MET A 173 -13.28 8.89 0.83
N ASN A 174 -13.81 10.11 0.94
CA ASN A 174 -13.79 11.11 -0.13
C ASN A 174 -12.72 12.19 0.08
N SER A 175 -11.93 12.10 1.17
CA SER A 175 -10.92 13.10 1.51
C SER A 175 -9.75 13.10 0.53
N GLU A 176 -9.10 14.25 0.37
CA GLU A 176 -7.89 14.37 -0.44
C GLU A 176 -6.72 13.56 0.13
N ALA A 177 -6.66 13.40 1.45
CA ALA A 177 -5.65 12.58 2.10
C ALA A 177 -5.72 11.11 1.65
N VAL A 178 -6.91 10.51 1.71
CA VAL A 178 -7.16 9.13 1.28
C VAL A 178 -6.93 8.96 -0.23
N LYS A 179 -7.40 9.89 -1.06
CA LYS A 179 -7.15 9.86 -2.51
C LYS A 179 -5.66 9.94 -2.83
N LYS A 180 -4.91 10.81 -2.14
CA LYS A 180 -3.44 10.91 -2.28
C LYS A 180 -2.75 9.61 -1.88
N LYS A 181 -3.17 8.96 -0.78
CA LYS A 181 -2.61 7.67 -0.36
C LYS A 181 -2.76 6.62 -1.45
N VAL A 182 -3.96 6.39 -1.95
CA VAL A 182 -4.22 5.41 -3.00
C VAL A 182 -3.44 5.74 -4.27
N LYS A 183 -3.40 7.02 -4.68
CA LYS A 183 -2.60 7.46 -5.83
C LYS A 183 -1.10 7.21 -5.61
N SER A 184 -0.61 7.44 -4.41
CA SER A 184 0.78 7.18 -4.03
C SER A 184 1.12 5.68 -4.13
N ASP A 185 0.26 4.80 -3.59
CA ASP A 185 0.45 3.35 -3.68
C ASP A 185 0.53 2.87 -5.13
N MET A 186 -0.39 3.35 -5.99
CA MET A 186 -0.37 3.06 -7.42
C MET A 186 0.91 3.55 -8.11
N ALA A 187 1.41 4.73 -7.74
CA ALA A 187 2.66 5.27 -8.29
C ALA A 187 3.87 4.45 -7.82
N VAL A 188 3.92 4.08 -6.55
CA VAL A 188 4.96 3.21 -5.98
C VAL A 188 4.97 1.85 -6.66
N ALA A 189 3.81 1.22 -6.85
CA ALA A 189 3.68 -0.04 -7.57
C ALA A 189 4.27 0.05 -8.99
N LYS A 190 3.97 1.14 -9.71
CA LYS A 190 4.53 1.40 -11.05
C LYS A 190 6.06 1.52 -11.05
N LEU A 191 6.64 2.21 -10.06
CA LEU A 191 8.10 2.38 -9.92
C LEU A 191 8.83 1.04 -9.76
N VAL A 192 8.18 0.05 -9.15
CA VAL A 192 8.77 -1.29 -8.93
C VAL A 192 8.22 -2.36 -9.88
N ASN A 193 7.57 -1.92 -10.97
CA ASN A 193 7.06 -2.77 -12.05
C ASN A 193 6.03 -3.82 -11.59
N ILE A 194 5.11 -3.43 -10.71
CA ILE A 194 3.94 -4.26 -10.38
C ILE A 194 2.93 -4.14 -11.51
N THR A 195 2.46 -5.27 -12.03
CA THR A 195 1.54 -5.34 -13.17
C THR A 195 0.33 -6.22 -12.92
N GLU A 196 0.30 -6.92 -11.80
CA GLU A 196 -0.76 -7.89 -11.44
C GLU A 196 -0.99 -7.95 -9.93
N THR A 197 -2.16 -8.45 -9.52
CA THR A 197 -2.50 -8.71 -8.12
C THR A 197 -3.00 -10.15 -7.94
N PRO A 198 -2.69 -10.76 -6.79
CA PRO A 198 -1.76 -10.28 -5.77
C PRO A 198 -0.31 -10.37 -6.25
N THR A 199 0.52 -9.36 -5.92
CA THR A 199 1.97 -9.49 -6.01
C THR A 199 2.56 -9.41 -4.61
N ILE A 200 3.28 -10.44 -4.22
CA ILE A 200 3.85 -10.58 -2.88
C ILE A 200 5.36 -10.54 -2.98
N ILE A 201 5.98 -9.74 -2.12
CA ILE A 201 7.43 -9.55 -2.05
C ILE A 201 7.85 -9.79 -0.59
N ILE A 202 8.83 -10.64 -0.36
CA ILE A 202 9.36 -10.95 0.98
C ILE A 202 10.81 -10.51 1.06
N ASN A 203 11.11 -9.52 1.90
CA ASN A 203 12.44 -8.90 2.03
C ASN A 203 13.10 -8.57 0.69
N GLY A 204 12.33 -8.09 -0.28
CA GLY A 204 12.81 -7.65 -1.60
C GLY A 204 12.74 -8.71 -2.70
N GLU A 205 12.47 -9.96 -2.37
CA GLU A 205 12.33 -11.06 -3.34
C GLU A 205 10.84 -11.30 -3.67
N LYS A 206 10.49 -11.20 -4.96
CA LYS A 206 9.12 -11.46 -5.41
C LYS A 206 8.80 -12.94 -5.28
N LEU A 207 7.64 -13.25 -4.66
CA LEU A 207 7.11 -14.61 -4.64
C LEU A 207 6.87 -15.07 -6.09
N PRO A 208 7.33 -16.26 -6.47
CA PRO A 208 7.03 -16.82 -7.80
C PRO A 208 5.53 -16.90 -8.04
N THR A 209 5.10 -16.69 -9.29
CA THR A 209 3.71 -16.89 -9.67
C THR A 209 3.38 -18.38 -9.49
N ILE A 210 2.70 -18.71 -8.39
CA ILE A 210 2.31 -20.08 -8.07
C ILE A 210 0.81 -20.16 -8.34
N SER A 211 0.39 -21.24 -8.97
CA SER A 211 -1.02 -21.65 -8.93
C SER A 211 -1.45 -21.69 -7.46
N VAL A 212 -2.47 -20.93 -7.08
CA VAL A 212 -2.90 -20.75 -5.68
C VAL A 212 -3.56 -22.04 -5.16
N ASN A 213 -2.76 -23.11 -5.09
CA ASN A 213 -3.05 -24.23 -4.21
C ASN A 213 -2.58 -23.78 -2.81
N GLU A 214 -3.50 -23.72 -1.88
CA GLU A 214 -3.29 -23.24 -0.51
C GLU A 214 -2.03 -23.81 0.14
N SER A 215 -1.81 -25.13 0.06
CA SER A 215 -0.69 -25.77 0.70
C SER A 215 0.66 -25.38 0.09
N THR A 216 0.72 -25.25 -1.24
CA THR A 216 1.93 -24.83 -1.95
C THR A 216 2.24 -23.37 -1.70
N PHE A 217 1.21 -22.50 -1.67
CA PHE A 217 1.35 -21.09 -1.36
C PHE A 217 1.93 -20.89 0.04
N LYS A 218 1.27 -21.43 1.07
CA LYS A 218 1.74 -21.34 2.47
C LYS A 218 3.16 -21.85 2.59
N LYS A 219 3.45 -23.05 2.06
CA LYS A 219 4.79 -23.64 2.11
C LYS A 219 5.86 -22.71 1.53
N THR A 220 5.63 -22.15 0.33
CA THR A 220 6.61 -21.29 -0.33
C THR A 220 6.81 -19.99 0.45
N VAL A 221 5.74 -19.40 0.99
CA VAL A 221 5.84 -18.19 1.83
C VAL A 221 6.65 -18.48 3.09
N HIS A 222 6.39 -19.59 3.78
CA HIS A 222 7.19 -20.00 4.95
C HIS A 222 8.68 -20.19 4.62
N GLU A 223 8.98 -20.91 3.53
CA GLU A 223 10.37 -21.13 3.08
C GLU A 223 11.10 -19.80 2.83
N MET A 224 10.44 -18.83 2.18
CA MET A 224 11.02 -17.51 1.92
C MET A 224 11.19 -16.69 3.21
N ILE A 225 10.24 -16.76 4.13
CA ILE A 225 10.33 -16.08 5.43
C ILE A 225 11.47 -16.65 6.26
N ASP A 226 11.57 -17.96 6.37
CA ASP A 226 12.62 -18.63 7.13
C ASP A 226 14.02 -18.33 6.58
N ALA A 227 14.16 -18.29 5.25
CA ALA A 227 15.39 -17.86 4.60
C ALA A 227 15.72 -16.39 4.91
N ALA A 228 14.72 -15.50 4.90
CA ALA A 228 14.89 -14.09 5.23
C ALA A 228 15.30 -13.89 6.70
N LEU A 229 14.67 -14.60 7.64
CA LEU A 229 15.00 -14.56 9.07
C LEU A 229 16.42 -15.07 9.34
N LYS A 230 16.80 -16.19 8.73
CA LYS A 230 18.17 -16.74 8.84
C LYS A 230 19.22 -15.77 8.33
N LYS A 231 18.95 -15.08 7.22
CA LYS A 231 19.85 -14.06 6.66
C LYS A 231 19.98 -12.86 7.60
N ALA A 232 18.90 -12.41 8.23
CA ALA A 232 18.90 -11.32 9.19
C ALA A 232 19.73 -11.66 10.45
N GLU A 233 19.64 -12.89 10.96
CA GLU A 233 20.41 -13.38 12.11
C GLU A 233 21.92 -13.47 11.79
N SER A 234 22.28 -14.00 10.61
CA SER A 234 23.69 -14.10 10.19
C SER A 234 24.34 -12.74 9.92
N GLY A 235 23.58 -11.76 9.41
CA GLY A 235 24.07 -10.38 9.20
C GLY A 235 24.31 -9.61 10.50
N SER A 236 23.58 -9.93 11.56
CA SER A 236 23.74 -9.30 12.88
C SER A 236 25.00 -9.78 13.62
N SER A 237 25.44 -11.01 13.38
CA SER A 237 26.63 -11.59 14.04
C SER A 237 27.96 -11.06 13.47
N ASN A 238 27.97 -10.47 12.27
CA ASN A 238 29.19 -9.92 11.64
C ASN A 238 29.47 -8.44 12.01
N ASN A 239 28.54 -7.75 12.67
CA ASN A 239 28.72 -6.35 13.09
C ASN A 239 29.17 -6.18 14.55
N THR A 240 29.48 -7.25 15.25
CA THR A 240 29.90 -7.26 16.68
C THR A 240 31.36 -7.72 16.86
N LYS A 241 32.20 -7.50 15.86
CA LYS A 241 33.66 -7.69 16.00
C LYS A 241 34.43 -6.43 15.72
#